data_7056147d8303e5b48e341422ae95d52e
#
_entry.id   7056147d8303e5b48e341422ae95d52e
#
_cell.length_a   1.000
_cell.length_b   1.000
_cell.length_c   1.000
_cell.angle_alpha   90.00
_cell.angle_beta   90.00
_cell.angle_gamma   90.00
#
_symmetry.space_group_name_H-M   'P 1'
#
loop_
_entity.id
_entity.type
_entity.pdbx_description
1 polymer ?
#
loop_
_entity_poly.entity_id
_entity_poly.type
_entity_poly.pdbx_seq_one_letter_code
_entity_poly.pdbx_strand_id
1 'polypeptide(L)'
;MNKIFQLSKRWLNILSGKSTAAVKQGAGKCYSKDSIRGYYNDLTGKVSPAALLDENGIPVNIVSSGEKVYSLVTIMQYALGCYDLYLLENNESRLEQFMKLADYILEHQEENGKWDARTSIGSSKGNNSCMAQGQGCSILLRAYEETNDSRYCRAARKAVSFMLLPFDRGGTAVYRDDDISFEKYPPQDGVISSVLNGWIFALFGLYDYILYTGSSEYRNILERSCRTLEAKLPLYDRKFWSNYDLTGTIASPAYHSAHISLLAVMAELIGSRTMQSYAERFERYEKSRLNYTRAVVIKIAQKLTRPSDAFLVQ
;
A
#
# COMPACT_ATOMS: atom_id res chain seq x y z
N MET A 1 9.92 -23.47 -17.14
CA MET A 1 11.07 -23.05 -16.29
C MET A 1 10.75 -23.39 -14.85
N ASN A 2 11.67 -23.99 -14.08
CA ASN A 2 11.39 -24.55 -12.76
C ASN A 2 11.00 -23.44 -11.76
N LYS A 3 9.86 -23.57 -11.06
CA LYS A 3 9.31 -22.60 -10.09
C LYS A 3 10.33 -22.23 -9.01
N ILE A 4 11.19 -23.16 -8.62
CA ILE A 4 12.28 -22.96 -7.65
C ILE A 4 13.32 -21.99 -8.22
N PHE A 5 13.71 -22.14 -9.48
CA PHE A 5 14.69 -21.24 -10.12
C PHE A 5 14.17 -19.81 -10.23
N GLN A 6 12.89 -19.62 -10.55
CA GLN A 6 12.26 -18.30 -10.61
C GLN A 6 12.18 -17.65 -9.22
N LEU A 7 11.85 -18.44 -8.19
CA LEU A 7 11.87 -17.96 -6.80
C LEU A 7 13.27 -17.55 -6.36
N SER A 8 14.30 -18.36 -6.69
CA SER A 8 15.69 -18.03 -6.38
C SER A 8 16.14 -16.74 -7.06
N LYS A 9 15.83 -16.57 -8.36
CA LYS A 9 16.13 -15.36 -9.12
C LYS A 9 15.43 -14.14 -8.51
N ARG A 10 14.16 -14.25 -8.14
CA ARG A 10 13.41 -13.19 -7.46
C ARG A 10 14.09 -12.79 -6.13
N TRP A 11 14.48 -13.78 -5.31
CA TRP A 11 15.14 -13.51 -4.05
C TRP A 11 16.52 -12.88 -4.24
N LEU A 12 17.28 -13.31 -5.23
CA LEU A 12 18.56 -12.69 -5.59
C LEU A 12 18.35 -11.22 -6.02
N ASN A 13 17.32 -10.91 -6.80
CA ASN A 13 16.99 -9.56 -7.20
C ASN A 13 16.58 -8.70 -5.99
N ILE A 14 15.78 -9.24 -5.07
CA ILE A 14 15.39 -8.53 -3.84
C ILE A 14 16.62 -8.25 -2.96
N LEU A 15 17.46 -9.24 -2.74
CA LEU A 15 18.66 -9.11 -1.89
C LEU A 15 19.74 -8.22 -2.53
N SER A 16 19.84 -8.18 -3.86
CA SER A 16 20.77 -7.34 -4.60
C SER A 16 20.26 -5.92 -4.87
N GLY A 17 19.05 -5.58 -4.41
CA GLY A 17 18.42 -4.26 -4.65
C GLY A 17 17.95 -4.03 -6.11
N LYS A 18 17.94 -5.06 -6.95
CA LYS A 18 17.52 -4.98 -8.36
C LYS A 18 16.03 -5.19 -8.58
N SER A 19 15.25 -5.43 -7.51
CA SER A 19 13.80 -5.64 -7.62
C SER A 19 13.05 -4.31 -7.60
N THR A 20 12.31 -4.00 -8.63
CA THR A 20 11.38 -2.85 -8.67
C THR A 20 10.14 -3.08 -7.79
N ALA A 21 9.78 -4.35 -7.53
CA ALA A 21 8.67 -4.71 -6.65
C ALA A 21 8.98 -4.49 -5.16
N ALA A 22 10.26 -4.56 -4.76
CA ALA A 22 10.72 -4.46 -3.36
C ALA A 22 11.68 -3.26 -3.16
N VAL A 23 11.30 -2.11 -3.70
CA VAL A 23 12.03 -0.85 -3.47
C VAL A 23 11.95 -0.49 -1.99
N LYS A 24 13.05 0.01 -1.42
CA LYS A 24 13.03 0.55 -0.07
C LYS A 24 12.10 1.78 -0.05
N GLN A 25 11.12 1.73 0.82
CA GLN A 25 10.14 2.79 1.00
C GLN A 25 10.40 3.47 2.35
N GLY A 26 10.57 4.79 2.31
CA GLY A 26 10.75 5.63 3.49
C GLY A 26 9.51 6.48 3.76
N ALA A 27 9.62 7.39 4.73
CA ALA A 27 8.65 8.47 4.88
C ALA A 27 8.65 9.36 3.63
N GLY A 28 7.52 9.89 3.27
CA GLY A 28 7.38 10.84 2.16
C GLY A 28 8.28 12.06 2.37
N LYS A 29 8.79 12.64 1.28
CA LYS A 29 9.76 13.74 1.34
C LYS A 29 9.12 15.12 1.22
N CYS A 30 7.89 15.19 0.72
CA CYS A 30 7.23 16.45 0.36
C CYS A 30 5.75 16.50 0.75
N TYR A 31 5.27 15.57 1.59
CA TYR A 31 3.89 15.62 2.08
C TYR A 31 3.68 16.76 3.07
N SER A 32 2.43 17.22 3.16
CA SER A 32 1.95 18.17 4.15
C SER A 32 0.90 17.50 5.04
N LYS A 33 0.81 17.97 6.30
CA LYS A 33 -0.28 17.60 7.21
C LYS A 33 -1.59 18.33 6.88
N ASP A 34 -1.49 19.52 6.33
CA ASP A 34 -2.62 20.46 6.25
C ASP A 34 -3.12 20.61 4.81
N SER A 35 -2.49 19.97 3.84
CA SER A 35 -2.85 20.05 2.43
C SER A 35 -2.58 18.76 1.68
N ILE A 36 -3.32 18.55 0.60
CA ILE A 36 -3.16 17.40 -0.30
C ILE A 36 -1.99 17.69 -1.25
N ARG A 37 -0.76 17.58 -0.73
CA ARG A 37 0.48 17.82 -1.48
C ARG A 37 1.57 16.86 -1.04
N GLY A 38 2.26 16.24 -2.02
CA GLY A 38 3.19 15.13 -1.78
C GLY A 38 2.47 13.90 -1.22
N TYR A 39 3.17 12.78 -1.11
CA TYR A 39 2.59 11.56 -0.59
C TYR A 39 3.33 11.09 0.67
N TYR A 40 2.61 10.48 1.58
CA TYR A 40 3.06 10.08 2.92
C TYR A 40 4.16 9.02 2.94
N ASN A 41 4.27 8.23 1.88
CA ASN A 41 5.26 7.19 1.74
C ASN A 41 6.14 7.47 0.51
N ASP A 42 7.47 7.41 0.64
CA ASP A 42 8.39 7.62 -0.47
C ASP A 42 8.29 6.47 -1.49
N LEU A 43 7.62 6.75 -2.58
CA LEU A 43 7.45 5.86 -3.72
C LEU A 43 8.30 6.27 -4.93
N THR A 44 9.15 7.28 -4.81
CA THR A 44 9.99 7.79 -5.91
C THR A 44 10.90 6.71 -6.51
N GLY A 45 11.37 5.76 -5.68
CA GLY A 45 12.16 4.63 -6.14
C GLY A 45 11.43 3.65 -7.08
N LYS A 46 10.08 3.73 -7.16
CA LYS A 46 9.30 2.96 -8.14
C LYS A 46 9.47 3.51 -9.55
N VAL A 47 9.75 4.81 -9.68
CA VAL A 47 9.94 5.51 -10.93
C VAL A 47 11.42 5.42 -11.33
N SER A 48 11.83 4.23 -11.72
CA SER A 48 13.22 3.94 -12.09
C SER A 48 13.32 3.46 -13.53
N PRO A 49 14.49 3.56 -14.19
CA PRO A 49 14.69 3.01 -15.54
C PRO A 49 14.45 1.49 -15.62
N ALA A 50 14.44 0.79 -14.49
CA ALA A 50 14.16 -0.64 -14.43
C ALA A 50 12.64 -0.95 -14.37
N ALA A 51 11.79 0.06 -14.21
CA ALA A 51 10.34 -0.12 -14.26
C ALA A 51 9.92 -0.50 -15.69
N LEU A 52 9.13 -1.55 -15.80
CA LEU A 52 8.59 -1.95 -17.08
C LEU A 52 7.34 -1.12 -17.38
N LEU A 53 7.36 -0.43 -18.51
CA LEU A 53 6.22 0.32 -19.01
C LEU A 53 5.77 -0.30 -20.36
N ASP A 54 4.48 -0.19 -20.66
CA ASP A 54 3.96 -0.48 -21.98
C ASP A 54 4.23 0.69 -22.95
N GLU A 55 3.75 0.57 -24.18
CA GLU A 55 3.85 1.60 -25.23
C GLU A 55 3.17 2.91 -24.87
N ASN A 56 2.21 2.85 -23.95
CA ASN A 56 1.50 4.02 -23.43
C ASN A 56 2.12 4.58 -22.15
N GLY A 57 3.24 4.02 -21.68
CA GLY A 57 3.89 4.43 -20.45
C GLY A 57 3.17 3.97 -19.18
N ILE A 58 2.26 2.99 -19.27
CA ILE A 58 1.57 2.41 -18.10
C ILE A 58 2.45 1.30 -17.50
N PRO A 59 2.69 1.28 -16.17
CA PRO A 59 3.46 0.24 -15.53
C PRO A 59 2.86 -1.15 -15.70
N VAL A 60 3.68 -2.10 -16.13
CA VAL A 60 3.32 -3.52 -16.26
C VAL A 60 4.20 -4.38 -15.38
N ASN A 61 3.68 -5.52 -14.96
CA ASN A 61 4.42 -6.53 -14.23
C ASN A 61 4.52 -7.81 -15.04
N ILE A 62 5.56 -8.61 -14.79
CA ILE A 62 5.68 -9.96 -15.33
C ILE A 62 5.37 -10.95 -14.21
N VAL A 63 4.41 -11.85 -14.45
CA VAL A 63 4.11 -12.96 -13.53
C VAL A 63 4.97 -14.17 -13.80
N SER A 64 4.91 -15.16 -12.92
CA SER A 64 5.72 -16.38 -13.01
C SER A 64 5.49 -17.21 -14.28
N SER A 65 4.38 -17.02 -14.99
CA SER A 65 4.13 -17.61 -16.32
C SER A 65 4.90 -16.92 -17.45
N GLY A 66 5.44 -15.72 -17.22
CA GLY A 66 6.03 -14.86 -18.25
C GLY A 66 5.03 -13.86 -18.88
N GLU A 67 3.77 -13.90 -18.44
CA GLU A 67 2.72 -13.04 -18.93
C GLU A 67 2.87 -11.61 -18.34
N LYS A 68 2.61 -10.59 -19.17
CA LYS A 68 2.52 -9.19 -18.74
C LYS A 68 1.14 -8.92 -18.15
N VAL A 69 1.10 -8.26 -17.00
CA VAL A 69 -0.14 -7.95 -16.29
C VAL A 69 -0.14 -6.51 -15.77
N TYR A 70 -1.31 -5.90 -15.81
CA TYR A 70 -1.54 -4.58 -15.20
C TYR A 70 -2.00 -4.79 -13.76
N SER A 71 -1.14 -4.40 -12.81
CA SER A 71 -1.48 -4.38 -11.38
C SER A 71 -1.80 -2.95 -10.97
N LEU A 72 -3.06 -2.67 -10.66
CA LEU A 72 -3.48 -1.31 -10.27
C LEU A 72 -2.68 -0.77 -9.08
N VAL A 73 -2.35 -1.60 -8.10
CA VAL A 73 -1.50 -1.16 -6.98
C VAL A 73 -0.09 -0.75 -7.46
N THR A 74 0.49 -1.45 -8.44
CA THR A 74 1.78 -1.05 -9.00
C THR A 74 1.66 0.26 -9.76
N ILE A 75 0.60 0.43 -10.56
CA ILE A 75 0.30 1.65 -11.32
C ILE A 75 0.09 2.82 -10.36
N MET A 76 -0.72 2.64 -9.31
CA MET A 76 -0.97 3.65 -8.28
C MET A 76 0.31 4.08 -7.56
N GLN A 77 1.15 3.14 -7.16
CA GLN A 77 2.42 3.45 -6.50
C GLN A 77 3.41 4.17 -7.43
N TYR A 78 3.42 3.82 -8.69
CA TYR A 78 4.23 4.52 -9.69
C TYR A 78 3.72 5.95 -9.92
N ALA A 79 2.40 6.14 -10.02
CA ALA A 79 1.78 7.46 -10.16
C ALA A 79 2.14 8.38 -8.98
N LEU A 80 2.00 7.91 -7.75
CA LEU A 80 2.38 8.67 -6.55
C LEU A 80 3.87 9.01 -6.53
N GLY A 81 4.72 8.08 -7.00
CA GLY A 81 6.16 8.35 -7.17
C GLY A 81 6.45 9.42 -8.23
N CYS A 82 5.71 9.44 -9.34
CA CYS A 82 5.81 10.50 -10.35
C CYS A 82 5.40 11.86 -9.78
N TYR A 83 4.31 11.92 -9.02
CA TYR A 83 3.86 13.15 -8.40
C TYR A 83 4.89 13.73 -7.41
N ASP A 84 5.44 12.88 -6.56
CA ASP A 84 6.48 13.32 -5.63
C ASP A 84 7.75 13.77 -6.36
N LEU A 85 8.16 13.11 -7.46
CA LEU A 85 9.29 13.56 -8.29
C LEU A 85 9.00 14.90 -8.97
N TYR A 86 7.77 15.12 -9.45
CA TYR A 86 7.36 16.43 -9.95
C TYR A 86 7.61 17.53 -8.91
N LEU A 87 7.14 17.31 -7.69
CA LEU A 87 7.29 18.28 -6.60
C LEU A 87 8.73 18.51 -6.15
N LEU A 88 9.56 17.46 -6.17
CA LEU A 88 10.96 17.51 -5.72
C LEU A 88 11.91 18.10 -6.76
N GLU A 89 11.66 17.82 -8.04
CA GLU A 89 12.54 18.15 -9.15
C GLU A 89 12.03 19.33 -10.01
N ASN A 90 10.80 19.79 -9.75
CA ASN A 90 10.08 20.76 -10.58
C ASN A 90 10.03 20.33 -12.05
N ASN A 91 9.72 19.05 -12.29
CA ASN A 91 9.80 18.41 -13.59
C ASN A 91 8.40 18.13 -14.15
N GLU A 92 7.95 18.97 -15.09
CA GLU A 92 6.61 18.91 -15.70
C GLU A 92 6.34 17.57 -16.40
N SER A 93 7.35 16.90 -16.97
CA SER A 93 7.14 15.59 -17.58
C SER A 93 6.71 14.52 -16.56
N ARG A 94 7.05 14.70 -15.28
CA ARG A 94 6.58 13.84 -14.19
C ARG A 94 5.13 14.12 -13.85
N LEU A 95 4.71 15.38 -13.92
CA LEU A 95 3.30 15.75 -13.76
C LEU A 95 2.46 15.18 -14.93
N GLU A 96 2.90 15.33 -16.17
CA GLU A 96 2.23 14.74 -17.34
C GLU A 96 2.06 13.23 -17.20
N GLN A 97 3.13 12.53 -16.75
CA GLN A 97 3.07 11.09 -16.51
C GLN A 97 2.11 10.76 -15.36
N PHE A 98 2.11 11.53 -14.26
CA PHE A 98 1.17 11.37 -13.16
C PHE A 98 -0.28 11.55 -13.63
N MET A 99 -0.57 12.61 -14.39
CA MET A 99 -1.91 12.89 -14.89
C MET A 99 -2.44 11.79 -15.80
N LYS A 100 -1.58 11.28 -16.70
CA LYS A 100 -1.91 10.14 -17.55
C LYS A 100 -2.29 8.89 -16.74
N LEU A 101 -1.57 8.63 -15.66
CA LEU A 101 -1.87 7.50 -14.78
C LEU A 101 -3.10 7.76 -13.90
N ALA A 102 -3.37 9.00 -13.52
CA ALA A 102 -4.60 9.38 -12.81
C ALA A 102 -5.84 9.19 -13.69
N ASP A 103 -5.76 9.55 -14.99
CA ASP A 103 -6.81 9.26 -15.96
C ASP A 103 -7.02 7.74 -16.14
N TYR A 104 -5.93 6.98 -16.29
CA TYR A 104 -6.01 5.53 -16.36
C TYR A 104 -6.71 4.93 -15.14
N ILE A 105 -6.38 5.41 -13.92
CA ILE A 105 -6.98 4.95 -12.67
C ILE A 105 -8.47 5.35 -12.62
N LEU A 106 -8.81 6.56 -13.06
CA LEU A 106 -10.19 7.04 -13.15
C LEU A 106 -11.04 6.15 -14.08
N GLU A 107 -10.54 5.85 -15.27
CA GLU A 107 -11.21 5.04 -16.29
C GLU A 107 -11.41 3.58 -15.89
N HIS A 108 -10.51 3.04 -15.02
CA HIS A 108 -10.59 1.67 -14.54
C HIS A 108 -11.34 1.53 -13.21
N GLN A 109 -11.98 2.60 -12.71
CA GLN A 109 -12.86 2.51 -11.56
C GLN A 109 -14.22 1.95 -11.94
N GLU A 110 -14.66 0.89 -11.26
CA GLU A 110 -16.01 0.35 -11.41
C GLU A 110 -17.07 1.38 -10.94
N GLU A 111 -18.31 1.22 -11.40
CA GLU A 111 -19.39 2.15 -11.09
C GLU A 111 -19.63 2.30 -9.58
N ASN A 112 -19.47 1.24 -8.81
CA ASN A 112 -19.59 1.21 -7.35
C ASN A 112 -18.38 1.82 -6.61
N GLY A 113 -17.35 2.30 -7.33
CA GLY A 113 -16.14 2.89 -6.77
C GLY A 113 -14.98 1.92 -6.52
N LYS A 114 -15.17 0.64 -6.81
CA LYS A 114 -14.13 -0.39 -6.65
C LYS A 114 -13.10 -0.31 -7.76
N TRP A 115 -11.88 -0.76 -7.44
CA TRP A 115 -10.89 -1.21 -8.40
C TRP A 115 -10.61 -2.70 -8.24
N ASP A 116 -10.54 -3.42 -9.35
CA ASP A 116 -9.99 -4.78 -9.36
C ASP A 116 -8.49 -4.72 -9.05
N ALA A 117 -8.18 -4.82 -7.77
CA ALA A 117 -6.81 -4.77 -7.27
C ALA A 117 -6.09 -6.11 -7.40
N ARG A 118 -6.34 -6.83 -8.50
CA ARG A 118 -5.74 -8.14 -8.76
C ARG A 118 -4.22 -8.04 -8.71
N THR A 119 -3.66 -8.36 -7.55
CA THR A 119 -2.21 -8.32 -7.30
C THR A 119 -1.55 -9.66 -7.61
N SER A 120 -2.36 -10.68 -7.89
CA SER A 120 -1.88 -12.01 -8.28
C SER A 120 -2.87 -12.65 -9.24
N ILE A 121 -2.46 -12.86 -10.47
CA ILE A 121 -3.21 -13.61 -11.47
C ILE A 121 -3.33 -15.07 -11.02
N GLY A 122 -4.53 -15.63 -11.16
CA GLY A 122 -4.81 -17.02 -10.77
C GLY A 122 -5.03 -17.25 -9.28
N SER A 123 -5.07 -16.17 -8.45
CA SER A 123 -5.47 -16.30 -7.06
C SER A 123 -7.00 -16.40 -6.95
N SER A 124 -7.50 -17.37 -6.19
CA SER A 124 -8.89 -17.45 -5.77
C SER A 124 -9.28 -16.35 -4.76
N LYS A 125 -8.31 -15.57 -4.30
CA LYS A 125 -8.52 -14.42 -3.42
C LYS A 125 -9.23 -13.33 -4.18
N GLY A 126 -10.33 -12.84 -3.65
CA GLY A 126 -11.09 -11.75 -4.26
C GLY A 126 -10.24 -10.50 -4.51
N ASN A 127 -10.79 -9.58 -5.29
CA ASN A 127 -10.05 -8.48 -5.89
C ASN A 127 -10.16 -7.17 -5.10
N ASN A 128 -10.90 -7.15 -3.98
CA ASN A 128 -11.08 -5.95 -3.17
C ASN A 128 -9.83 -5.66 -2.35
N SER A 129 -9.44 -4.40 -2.24
CA SER A 129 -8.27 -4.01 -1.47
C SER A 129 -8.44 -2.61 -0.89
N CYS A 130 -8.48 -2.50 0.44
CA CYS A 130 -8.46 -1.20 1.11
C CYS A 130 -7.26 -0.35 0.70
N MET A 131 -6.11 -0.99 0.44
CA MET A 131 -4.90 -0.32 -0.02
C MET A 131 -5.09 0.34 -1.40
N ALA A 132 -5.73 -0.36 -2.34
CA ALA A 132 -6.03 0.21 -3.66
C ALA A 132 -7.00 1.37 -3.53
N GLN A 133 -8.04 1.23 -2.70
CA GLN A 133 -9.00 2.31 -2.46
C GLN A 133 -8.35 3.55 -1.86
N GLY A 134 -7.51 3.38 -0.84
CA GLY A 134 -6.79 4.49 -0.21
C GLY A 134 -5.82 5.18 -1.16
N GLN A 135 -4.96 4.42 -1.87
CA GLN A 135 -4.02 4.97 -2.82
C GLN A 135 -4.71 5.62 -4.03
N GLY A 136 -5.77 5.01 -4.54
CA GLY A 136 -6.58 5.58 -5.62
C GLY A 136 -7.24 6.90 -5.21
N CYS A 137 -7.82 6.97 -4.01
CA CYS A 137 -8.35 8.21 -3.45
C CYS A 137 -7.27 9.30 -3.38
N SER A 138 -6.10 8.98 -2.85
CA SER A 138 -4.96 9.91 -2.74
C SER A 138 -4.51 10.46 -4.09
N ILE A 139 -4.47 9.63 -5.14
CA ILE A 139 -4.10 10.03 -6.50
C ILE A 139 -5.16 10.96 -7.10
N LEU A 140 -6.42 10.57 -7.02
CA LEU A 140 -7.52 11.32 -7.62
C LEU A 140 -7.68 12.69 -6.98
N LEU A 141 -7.48 12.82 -5.66
CA LEU A 141 -7.52 14.11 -5.00
C LEU A 141 -6.34 15.02 -5.41
N ARG A 142 -5.13 14.47 -5.59
CA ARG A 142 -3.99 15.23 -6.11
C ARG A 142 -4.22 15.67 -7.56
N ALA A 143 -4.80 14.81 -8.40
CA ALA A 143 -5.19 15.19 -9.76
C ALA A 143 -6.28 16.28 -9.76
N TYR A 144 -7.20 16.25 -8.80
CA TYR A 144 -8.18 17.32 -8.61
C TYR A 144 -7.50 18.65 -8.22
N GLU A 145 -6.55 18.65 -7.29
CA GLU A 145 -5.80 19.84 -6.89
C GLU A 145 -5.03 20.49 -8.06
N GLU A 146 -4.48 19.67 -8.97
CA GLU A 146 -3.73 20.18 -10.14
C GLU A 146 -4.64 20.69 -11.27
N THR A 147 -5.90 20.20 -11.38
CA THR A 147 -6.74 20.46 -12.55
C THR A 147 -8.08 21.14 -12.27
N ASN A 148 -8.57 21.06 -11.06
CA ASN A 148 -9.95 21.44 -10.69
C ASN A 148 -11.03 20.59 -11.41
N ASP A 149 -10.67 19.47 -12.02
CA ASP A 149 -11.65 18.59 -12.70
C ASP A 149 -12.43 17.75 -11.70
N SER A 150 -13.72 18.09 -11.57
CA SER A 150 -14.63 17.44 -10.63
C SER A 150 -14.85 15.93 -10.86
N ARG A 151 -14.40 15.37 -11.99
CA ARG A 151 -14.45 13.92 -12.22
C ARG A 151 -13.61 13.18 -11.17
N TYR A 152 -12.40 13.71 -10.87
CA TYR A 152 -11.49 13.12 -9.91
C TYR A 152 -12.06 13.12 -8.49
N CYS A 153 -12.58 14.23 -7.99
CA CYS A 153 -13.13 14.27 -6.62
C CYS A 153 -14.41 13.41 -6.48
N ARG A 154 -15.23 13.31 -7.52
CA ARG A 154 -16.37 12.37 -7.53
C ARG A 154 -15.91 10.91 -7.46
N ALA A 155 -14.86 10.56 -8.18
CA ALA A 155 -14.29 9.21 -8.16
C ALA A 155 -13.60 8.91 -6.81
N ALA A 156 -12.89 9.87 -6.22
CA ALA A 156 -12.33 9.75 -4.87
C ALA A 156 -13.41 9.48 -3.82
N ARG A 157 -14.56 10.18 -3.90
CA ARG A 157 -15.72 9.92 -3.03
C ARG A 157 -16.23 8.49 -3.18
N LYS A 158 -16.38 7.98 -4.42
CA LYS A 158 -16.79 6.59 -4.65
C LYS A 158 -15.80 5.59 -4.06
N ALA A 159 -14.49 5.86 -4.19
CA ALA A 159 -13.43 5.03 -3.62
C ALA A 159 -13.54 4.92 -2.10
N VAL A 160 -13.72 6.06 -1.40
CA VAL A 160 -13.88 6.07 0.06
C VAL A 160 -15.19 5.40 0.47
N SER A 161 -16.30 5.66 -0.24
CA SER A 161 -17.58 4.99 0.04
C SER A 161 -17.45 3.47 -0.06
N PHE A 162 -16.77 2.96 -1.10
CA PHE A 162 -16.50 1.52 -1.25
C PHE A 162 -15.57 0.99 -0.15
N MET A 163 -14.52 1.74 0.19
CA MET A 163 -13.58 1.37 1.25
C MET A 163 -14.26 1.20 2.60
N LEU A 164 -15.22 2.07 2.91
CA LEU A 164 -16.00 2.06 4.15
C LEU A 164 -17.16 1.06 4.14
N LEU A 165 -17.50 0.50 2.98
CA LEU A 165 -18.52 -0.54 2.92
C LEU A 165 -18.05 -1.78 3.71
N PRO A 166 -18.90 -2.39 4.56
CA PRO A 166 -18.57 -3.61 5.27
C PRO A 166 -18.11 -4.73 4.33
N PHE A 167 -17.13 -5.52 4.76
CA PHE A 167 -16.54 -6.57 3.91
C PHE A 167 -17.58 -7.67 3.55
N ASP A 168 -18.54 -7.95 4.43
CA ASP A 168 -19.64 -8.89 4.20
C ASP A 168 -20.66 -8.37 3.16
N ARG A 169 -20.61 -7.08 2.86
CA ARG A 169 -21.33 -6.43 1.76
C ARG A 169 -20.46 -6.15 0.53
N GLY A 170 -19.29 -6.77 0.47
CA GLY A 170 -18.37 -6.67 -0.65
C GLY A 170 -17.35 -5.52 -0.60
N GLY A 171 -17.34 -4.73 0.47
CA GLY A 171 -16.37 -3.66 0.69
C GLY A 171 -15.06 -4.14 1.34
N THR A 172 -14.40 -3.25 2.09
CA THR A 172 -13.11 -3.56 2.73
C THR A 172 -13.07 -3.30 4.24
N ALA A 173 -14.08 -2.66 4.81
CA ALA A 173 -14.12 -2.33 6.22
C ALA A 173 -14.64 -3.50 7.07
N VAL A 174 -14.03 -3.68 8.23
CA VAL A 174 -14.50 -4.61 9.27
C VAL A 174 -14.93 -3.79 10.47
N TYR A 175 -16.19 -3.88 10.81
CA TYR A 175 -16.78 -3.23 11.97
C TYR A 175 -17.04 -4.27 13.06
N ARG A 176 -16.51 -4.03 14.26
CA ARG A 176 -16.77 -4.85 15.46
C ARG A 176 -16.91 -3.92 16.65
N ASP A 177 -18.11 -3.74 17.12
CA ASP A 177 -18.44 -2.76 18.17
C ASP A 177 -17.89 -1.38 17.82
N ASP A 178 -16.97 -0.85 18.61
CA ASP A 178 -16.27 0.42 18.34
C ASP A 178 -15.03 0.29 17.45
N ASP A 179 -14.61 -0.93 17.16
CA ASP A 179 -13.43 -1.19 16.33
C ASP A 179 -13.73 -1.04 14.85
N ILE A 180 -12.81 -0.40 14.13
CA ILE A 180 -12.82 -0.32 12.66
C ILE A 180 -11.45 -0.74 12.15
N SER A 181 -11.40 -1.73 11.25
CA SER A 181 -10.20 -2.08 10.52
C SER A 181 -10.47 -2.23 9.03
N PHE A 182 -9.42 -2.19 8.21
CA PHE A 182 -9.53 -2.27 6.76
C PHE A 182 -8.75 -3.46 6.22
N GLU A 183 -9.38 -4.25 5.34
CA GLU A 183 -8.79 -5.45 4.78
C GLU A 183 -8.15 -5.20 3.41
N LYS A 184 -6.88 -5.59 3.29
CA LYS A 184 -6.14 -5.56 2.03
C LYS A 184 -6.58 -6.67 1.07
N TYR A 185 -7.02 -7.78 1.63
CA TYR A 185 -7.56 -8.93 0.91
C TYR A 185 -8.88 -9.31 1.51
N PRO A 186 -9.88 -9.68 0.69
CA PRO A 186 -11.14 -10.19 1.22
C PRO A 186 -10.85 -11.34 2.19
N PRO A 187 -11.53 -11.37 3.35
CA PRO A 187 -11.44 -12.48 4.27
C PRO A 187 -11.77 -13.80 3.57
N GLN A 188 -10.93 -14.81 3.77
CA GLN A 188 -11.18 -16.18 3.29
C GLN A 188 -11.53 -17.05 4.48
N ASP A 189 -12.54 -17.89 4.34
CA ASP A 189 -13.01 -18.78 5.41
C ASP A 189 -13.28 -18.03 6.73
N GLY A 190 -13.73 -16.77 6.64
CA GLY A 190 -14.00 -15.91 7.79
C GLY A 190 -12.77 -15.36 8.50
N VAL A 191 -11.56 -15.66 8.03
CA VAL A 191 -10.30 -15.19 8.62
C VAL A 191 -9.99 -13.77 8.15
N ILE A 192 -9.96 -12.84 9.11
CA ILE A 192 -9.53 -11.45 8.91
C ILE A 192 -8.02 -11.38 9.04
N SER A 193 -7.35 -10.94 7.98
CA SER A 193 -5.89 -10.95 7.93
C SER A 193 -5.25 -9.71 8.53
N SER A 194 -5.92 -8.57 8.45
CA SER A 194 -5.46 -7.26 8.90
C SER A 194 -4.01 -6.99 8.50
N VAL A 195 -3.77 -6.88 7.18
CA VAL A 195 -2.42 -6.61 6.66
C VAL A 195 -2.00 -5.19 7.02
N LEU A 196 -0.93 -5.03 7.83
CA LEU A 196 -0.54 -3.77 8.45
C LEU A 196 -0.33 -2.62 7.45
N ASN A 197 0.50 -2.84 6.43
CA ASN A 197 0.75 -1.80 5.43
C ASN A 197 -0.51 -1.45 4.61
N GLY A 198 -1.34 -2.44 4.30
CA GLY A 198 -2.59 -2.22 3.56
C GLY A 198 -3.56 -1.34 4.34
N TRP A 199 -3.69 -1.60 5.64
CA TRP A 199 -4.53 -0.81 6.52
C TRP A 199 -4.04 0.64 6.63
N ILE A 200 -2.73 0.86 6.84
CA ILE A 200 -2.19 2.24 6.94
C ILE A 200 -2.35 3.01 5.63
N PHE A 201 -2.17 2.37 4.46
CA PHE A 201 -2.44 3.03 3.18
C PHE A 201 -3.92 3.41 2.99
N ALA A 202 -4.85 2.62 3.53
CA ALA A 202 -6.26 3.00 3.56
C ALA A 202 -6.49 4.24 4.44
N LEU A 203 -5.83 4.30 5.60
CA LEU A 203 -5.90 5.46 6.50
C LEU A 203 -5.32 6.73 5.87
N PHE A 204 -4.26 6.64 5.08
CA PHE A 204 -3.72 7.78 4.33
C PHE A 204 -4.74 8.32 3.31
N GLY A 205 -5.41 7.44 2.56
CA GLY A 205 -6.45 7.86 1.63
C GLY A 205 -7.66 8.49 2.35
N LEU A 206 -8.03 7.96 3.50
CA LEU A 206 -9.09 8.55 4.33
C LEU A 206 -8.67 9.91 4.90
N TYR A 207 -7.39 10.06 5.28
CA TYR A 207 -6.83 11.32 5.74
C TYR A 207 -6.87 12.40 4.64
N ASP A 208 -6.42 12.08 3.43
CA ASP A 208 -6.53 12.96 2.26
C ASP A 208 -7.99 13.38 2.02
N TYR A 209 -8.93 12.44 2.13
CA TYR A 209 -10.35 12.73 1.93
C TYR A 209 -10.94 13.63 3.02
N ILE A 210 -10.42 13.53 4.25
CA ILE A 210 -10.78 14.46 5.34
C ILE A 210 -10.22 15.85 5.07
N LEU A 211 -9.01 15.98 4.57
CA LEU A 211 -8.43 17.27 4.17
C LEU A 211 -9.27 17.93 3.07
N TYR A 212 -9.74 17.13 2.11
CA TYR A 212 -10.59 17.62 1.01
C TYR A 212 -11.98 18.07 1.49
N THR A 213 -12.63 17.29 2.35
CA THR A 213 -14.04 17.52 2.72
C THR A 213 -14.25 18.32 3.98
N GLY A 214 -13.26 18.37 4.88
CA GLY A 214 -13.41 18.91 6.23
C GLY A 214 -14.36 18.12 7.14
N SER A 215 -14.83 16.93 6.71
CA SER A 215 -15.91 16.20 7.37
C SER A 215 -15.52 15.63 8.73
N SER A 216 -16.32 15.95 9.74
CA SER A 216 -16.18 15.38 11.09
C SER A 216 -16.56 13.91 11.17
N GLU A 217 -17.46 13.43 10.31
CA GLU A 217 -17.84 12.01 10.22
C GLU A 217 -16.65 11.13 9.83
N TYR A 218 -15.96 11.49 8.73
CA TYR A 218 -14.78 10.74 8.28
C TYR A 218 -13.61 10.85 9.28
N ARG A 219 -13.47 12.00 9.96
CA ARG A 219 -12.50 12.17 11.04
C ARG A 219 -12.77 11.21 12.19
N ASN A 220 -14.02 11.04 12.61
CA ASN A 220 -14.39 10.06 13.65
C ASN A 220 -14.05 8.63 13.23
N ILE A 221 -14.31 8.26 11.97
CA ILE A 221 -13.95 6.94 11.43
C ILE A 221 -12.43 6.73 11.45
N LEU A 222 -11.64 7.73 11.02
CA LEU A 222 -10.18 7.70 11.07
C LEU A 222 -9.69 7.48 12.49
N GLU A 223 -10.16 8.28 13.44
CA GLU A 223 -9.75 8.20 14.85
C GLU A 223 -10.09 6.85 15.48
N ARG A 224 -11.29 6.31 15.21
CA ARG A 224 -11.68 4.97 15.67
C ARG A 224 -10.77 3.90 15.09
N SER A 225 -10.51 3.95 13.78
CA SER A 225 -9.63 2.97 13.13
C SER A 225 -8.19 3.08 13.62
N CYS A 226 -7.69 4.29 13.89
CA CYS A 226 -6.37 4.50 14.49
C CYS A 226 -6.29 3.91 15.90
N ARG A 227 -7.30 4.12 16.76
CA ARG A 227 -7.36 3.48 18.10
C ARG A 227 -7.36 1.96 18.01
N THR A 228 -8.15 1.40 17.07
CA THR A 228 -8.15 -0.04 16.80
C THR A 228 -6.77 -0.56 16.37
N LEU A 229 -6.09 0.18 15.49
CA LEU A 229 -4.74 -0.17 15.05
C LEU A 229 -3.74 -0.13 16.22
N GLU A 230 -3.76 0.93 17.03
CA GLU A 230 -2.92 1.05 18.22
C GLU A 230 -3.09 -0.12 19.20
N ALA A 231 -4.34 -0.50 19.46
CA ALA A 231 -4.66 -1.65 20.33
C ALA A 231 -4.14 -2.98 19.76
N LYS A 232 -4.05 -3.09 18.42
CA LYS A 232 -3.56 -4.31 17.72
C LYS A 232 -2.06 -4.32 17.45
N LEU A 233 -1.34 -3.21 17.59
CA LEU A 233 0.11 -3.16 17.35
C LEU A 233 0.92 -4.22 18.13
N PRO A 234 0.60 -4.57 19.40
CA PRO A 234 1.26 -5.66 20.10
C PRO A 234 1.23 -7.00 19.37
N LEU A 235 0.16 -7.27 18.60
CA LEU A 235 0.00 -8.52 17.83
C LEU A 235 0.89 -8.57 16.57
N TYR A 236 1.33 -7.41 16.08
CA TYR A 236 2.31 -7.34 15.00
C TYR A 236 3.76 -7.44 15.50
N ASP A 237 4.02 -7.34 16.79
CA ASP A 237 5.36 -7.33 17.37
C ASP A 237 5.81 -8.74 17.79
N ARG A 238 6.74 -9.34 17.04
CA ARG A 238 7.38 -10.62 17.35
C ARG A 238 8.53 -10.50 18.35
N LYS A 239 8.75 -9.32 18.95
CA LYS A 239 9.85 -8.99 19.87
C LYS A 239 11.25 -8.99 19.24
N PHE A 240 11.35 -9.19 17.93
CA PHE A 240 12.59 -9.07 17.15
C PHE A 240 12.33 -8.59 15.72
N TRP A 241 11.06 -8.59 15.26
CA TRP A 241 10.62 -8.22 13.91
C TRP A 241 9.12 -7.95 13.89
N SER A 242 8.59 -7.37 12.79
CA SER A 242 7.14 -7.23 12.66
C SER A 242 6.49 -8.40 11.91
N ASN A 243 5.25 -8.70 12.25
CA ASN A 243 4.35 -9.48 11.41
C ASN A 243 3.85 -8.63 10.24
N TYR A 244 3.64 -9.28 9.09
CA TYR A 244 2.99 -8.67 7.93
C TYR A 244 1.49 -8.53 8.15
N ASP A 245 0.89 -9.52 8.80
CA ASP A 245 -0.54 -9.63 9.09
C ASP A 245 -0.77 -10.31 10.46
N LEU A 246 -2.03 -10.40 10.87
CA LEU A 246 -2.41 -11.05 12.14
C LEU A 246 -2.58 -12.56 12.03
N THR A 247 -2.36 -13.16 10.85
CA THR A 247 -2.35 -14.64 10.67
C THR A 247 -0.99 -15.27 10.97
N GLY A 248 -0.03 -14.46 11.47
CA GLY A 248 1.30 -14.92 11.84
C GLY A 248 2.31 -14.95 10.70
N THR A 249 2.02 -14.32 9.57
CA THR A 249 2.99 -14.15 8.49
C THR A 249 4.04 -13.10 8.86
N ILE A 250 5.32 -13.47 8.92
CA ILE A 250 6.39 -12.51 9.18
C ILE A 250 6.55 -11.53 8.01
N ALA A 251 6.80 -10.25 8.29
CA ALA A 251 7.11 -9.27 7.26
C ALA A 251 8.46 -9.61 6.58
N SER A 252 8.53 -9.44 5.24
CA SER A 252 9.84 -9.42 4.58
C SER A 252 10.63 -8.18 5.00
N PRO A 253 11.96 -8.13 4.79
CA PRO A 253 12.73 -6.93 5.11
C PRO A 253 12.14 -5.64 4.51
N ALA A 254 11.72 -5.68 3.25
CA ALA A 254 11.10 -4.53 2.60
C ALA A 254 9.77 -4.10 3.26
N TYR A 255 8.93 -5.07 3.66
CA TYR A 255 7.68 -4.74 4.38
C TYR A 255 7.93 -4.30 5.81
N HIS A 256 8.95 -4.82 6.48
CA HIS A 256 9.32 -4.35 7.82
C HIS A 256 9.79 -2.89 7.79
N SER A 257 10.66 -2.55 6.84
CA SER A 257 11.09 -1.17 6.60
C SER A 257 9.91 -0.25 6.26
N ALA A 258 8.98 -0.71 5.41
CA ALA A 258 7.75 0.02 5.14
C ALA A 258 6.89 0.22 6.39
N HIS A 259 6.75 -0.77 7.28
CA HIS A 259 6.01 -0.62 8.53
C HIS A 259 6.59 0.47 9.43
N ILE A 260 7.93 0.58 9.49
CA ILE A 260 8.62 1.62 10.27
C ILE A 260 8.20 3.01 9.75
N SER A 261 8.34 3.26 8.46
CA SER A 261 8.05 4.56 7.88
C SER A 261 6.55 4.90 7.91
N LEU A 262 5.69 3.94 7.60
CA LEU A 262 4.24 4.13 7.59
C LEU A 262 3.70 4.45 9.00
N LEU A 263 4.18 3.74 10.02
CA LEU A 263 3.81 4.01 11.42
C LEU A 263 4.33 5.38 11.89
N ALA A 264 5.57 5.73 11.55
CA ALA A 264 6.14 7.02 11.93
C ALA A 264 5.35 8.19 11.32
N VAL A 265 5.03 8.10 10.03
CA VAL A 265 4.24 9.14 9.35
C VAL A 265 2.81 9.20 9.91
N MET A 266 2.15 8.04 10.09
CA MET A 266 0.81 8.03 10.67
C MET A 266 0.80 8.61 12.09
N ALA A 267 1.83 8.28 12.89
CA ALA A 267 2.01 8.85 14.23
C ALA A 267 2.12 10.38 14.19
N GLU A 268 2.85 10.92 13.23
CA GLU A 268 2.98 12.35 13.03
C GLU A 268 1.65 13.01 12.62
N LEU A 269 0.91 12.41 11.68
CA LEU A 269 -0.35 12.96 11.16
C LEU A 269 -1.42 13.08 12.25
N ILE A 270 -1.52 12.09 13.15
CA ILE A 270 -2.58 12.02 14.18
C ILE A 270 -2.09 12.32 15.60
N GLY A 271 -0.80 12.56 15.80
CA GLY A 271 -0.23 12.79 17.13
C GLY A 271 -0.12 11.54 18.01
N SER A 272 0.05 10.33 17.43
CA SER A 272 0.07 9.06 18.17
C SER A 272 1.45 8.72 18.74
N ARG A 273 1.59 8.77 20.06
CA ARG A 273 2.80 8.29 20.75
C ARG A 273 2.96 6.77 20.66
N THR A 274 1.87 6.05 20.61
CA THR A 274 1.87 4.58 20.50
C THR A 274 2.47 4.14 19.16
N MET A 275 1.96 4.66 18.04
CA MET A 275 2.49 4.34 16.70
C MET A 275 3.96 4.75 16.58
N GLN A 276 4.35 5.92 17.11
CA GLN A 276 5.73 6.38 17.11
C GLN A 276 6.65 5.40 17.88
N SER A 277 6.24 4.96 19.06
CA SER A 277 7.00 3.99 19.87
C SER A 277 7.20 2.64 19.14
N TYR A 278 6.19 2.17 18.39
CA TYR A 278 6.33 0.96 17.58
C TYR A 278 7.21 1.15 16.34
N ALA A 279 7.15 2.30 15.67
CA ALA A 279 8.08 2.64 14.59
C ALA A 279 9.54 2.59 15.07
N GLU A 280 9.86 3.26 16.17
CA GLU A 280 11.18 3.26 16.78
C GLU A 280 11.63 1.87 17.25
N ARG A 281 10.71 1.08 17.77
CA ARG A 281 10.97 -0.32 18.19
C ARG A 281 11.32 -1.19 16.98
N PHE A 282 10.55 -1.11 15.92
CA PHE A 282 10.80 -1.85 14.70
C PHE A 282 12.08 -1.41 14.01
N GLU A 283 12.41 -0.12 14.04
CA GLU A 283 13.69 0.40 13.55
C GLU A 283 14.89 -0.20 14.33
N ARG A 284 14.79 -0.31 15.67
CA ARG A 284 15.83 -0.99 16.45
C ARG A 284 15.98 -2.47 16.06
N TYR A 285 14.87 -3.15 15.73
CA TYR A 285 14.94 -4.53 15.23
C TYR A 285 15.63 -4.62 13.87
N GLU A 286 15.36 -3.70 12.96
CA GLU A 286 15.96 -3.65 11.61
C GLU A 286 17.47 -3.44 11.66
N LYS A 287 17.95 -2.62 12.59
CA LYS A 287 19.40 -2.34 12.80
C LYS A 287 20.19 -3.56 13.31
N SER A 288 19.52 -4.57 13.88
CA SER A 288 20.15 -5.78 14.39
C SER A 288 20.37 -6.81 13.28
N ARG A 289 21.63 -7.11 12.92
CA ARG A 289 21.96 -8.15 11.94
C ARG A 289 21.41 -9.53 12.32
N LEU A 290 21.39 -9.85 13.61
CA LEU A 290 20.85 -11.13 14.11
C LEU A 290 19.34 -11.22 13.85
N ASN A 291 18.59 -10.16 14.19
CA ASN A 291 17.16 -10.09 13.95
C ASN A 291 16.82 -10.16 12.46
N TYR A 292 17.58 -9.43 11.64
CA TYR A 292 17.43 -9.45 10.18
C TYR A 292 17.60 -10.88 9.63
N THR A 293 18.73 -11.54 9.98
CA THR A 293 19.01 -12.90 9.52
C THR A 293 17.91 -13.87 9.98
N ARG A 294 17.50 -13.78 11.25
CA ARG A 294 16.41 -14.60 11.80
C ARG A 294 15.11 -14.38 11.03
N ALA A 295 14.75 -13.14 10.73
CA ALA A 295 13.54 -12.82 9.98
C ALA A 295 13.58 -13.38 8.56
N VAL A 296 14.71 -13.27 7.86
CA VAL A 296 14.90 -13.82 6.51
C VAL A 296 14.74 -15.35 6.51
N VAL A 297 15.39 -16.05 7.45
CA VAL A 297 15.28 -17.52 7.56
C VAL A 297 13.83 -17.95 7.80
N ILE A 298 13.13 -17.31 8.75
CA ILE A 298 11.72 -17.63 9.02
C ILE A 298 10.86 -17.32 7.78
N LYS A 299 11.11 -16.19 7.09
CA LYS A 299 10.35 -15.83 5.88
C LYS A 299 10.53 -16.84 4.76
N ILE A 300 11.75 -17.36 4.57
CA ILE A 300 12.05 -18.43 3.60
C ILE A 300 11.28 -19.69 3.98
N ALA A 301 11.36 -20.14 5.24
CA ALA A 301 10.65 -21.31 5.72
C ALA A 301 9.12 -21.17 5.52
N GLN A 302 8.54 -20.03 5.85
CA GLN A 302 7.11 -19.77 5.60
C GLN A 302 6.75 -19.84 4.10
N LYS A 303 7.62 -19.36 3.21
CA LYS A 303 7.39 -19.42 1.76
C LYS A 303 7.49 -20.83 1.19
N LEU A 304 8.30 -21.70 1.79
CA LEU A 304 8.41 -23.10 1.39
C LEU A 304 7.19 -23.92 1.84
N THR A 305 6.67 -23.61 3.04
CA THR A 305 5.50 -24.33 3.61
C THR A 305 4.15 -23.77 3.13
N ARG A 306 4.11 -22.49 2.75
CA ARG A 306 2.90 -21.81 2.25
C ARG A 306 3.24 -21.06 0.95
N PRO A 307 3.42 -21.80 -0.17
CA PRO A 307 3.73 -21.15 -1.44
C PRO A 307 2.55 -20.27 -1.88
N SER A 308 2.84 -19.10 -2.43
CA SER A 308 1.83 -18.28 -3.10
C SER A 308 1.50 -18.88 -4.48
N ASP A 309 0.22 -18.85 -4.87
CA ASP A 309 -0.26 -19.46 -6.14
C ASP A 309 0.32 -18.77 -7.36
N ALA A 310 0.49 -17.43 -7.29
CA ALA A 310 1.21 -16.65 -8.29
C ALA A 310 2.05 -15.56 -7.62
N PHE A 311 3.11 -15.13 -8.28
CA PHE A 311 3.97 -14.06 -7.80
C PHE A 311 4.52 -13.23 -8.96
N LEU A 312 4.71 -11.95 -8.71
CA LEU A 312 5.40 -11.08 -9.63
C LEU A 312 6.89 -11.46 -9.67
N VAL A 313 7.43 -11.60 -10.86
CA VAL A 313 8.86 -11.89 -11.07
C VAL A 313 9.63 -10.60 -11.23
N GLN A 314 8.97 -9.58 -11.79
CA GLN A 314 9.54 -8.26 -12.04
C GLN A 314 8.45 -7.21 -12.02
#